data_d4da030f8be9204ece390039448bc58c
#
_entry.id   d4da030f8be9204ece390039448bc58c
#
_cell.length_a   1.000
_cell.length_b   1.000
_cell.length_c   1.000
_cell.angle_alpha   90.00
_cell.angle_beta   90.00
_cell.angle_gamma   90.00
#
_symmetry.space_group_name_H-M   'P 1'
#
loop_
_entity.id
_entity.type
_entity.pdbx_description
1 polymer ?
#
loop_
_entity_poly.entity_id
_entity_poly.type
_entity_poly.pdbx_seq_one_letter_code
_entity_poly.pdbx_strand_id
1 'polypeptide(L)'
;MFDTVLFPIDNSRQTMETAAVAIQLAQQHGSRVVLLSVVEEEGAMHNPAAVTQLLEQARASFEQAGLACDVFERAGKPAFVIGDVADEVNADLIIMGTRGISLEDDQQSTAARVIQLAPCPVMVVP
;
A
#
# COMPACT_ATOMS: atom_id res chain seq x y z
N MET A 1 -13.38 -12.12 7.45
CA MET A 1 -13.06 -10.98 8.27
C MET A 1 -12.37 -9.88 7.49
N PHE A 2 -11.29 -10.13 6.83
CA PHE A 2 -10.59 -9.12 6.03
C PHE A 2 -11.01 -9.23 4.57
N ASP A 3 -12.21 -8.71 4.25
CA ASP A 3 -12.76 -8.84 2.89
C ASP A 3 -12.03 -7.95 1.89
N THR A 4 -11.63 -6.76 2.30
CA THR A 4 -10.89 -5.82 1.45
C THR A 4 -9.63 -5.37 2.18
N VAL A 5 -8.49 -5.63 1.57
CA VAL A 5 -7.18 -5.28 2.10
C VAL A 5 -6.55 -4.21 1.23
N LEU A 6 -6.15 -3.10 1.84
CA LEU A 6 -5.41 -2.05 1.15
C LEU A 6 -3.93 -2.25 1.39
N PHE A 7 -3.17 -2.30 0.31
CA PHE A 7 -1.73 -2.48 0.37
C PHE A 7 -1.05 -1.33 -0.37
N PRO A 8 -0.62 -0.28 0.36
CA PRO A 8 0.19 0.77 -0.24
C PRO A 8 1.56 0.22 -0.63
N ILE A 9 1.99 0.54 -1.84
CA ILE A 9 3.28 0.07 -2.34
C ILE A 9 4.18 1.25 -2.72
N ASP A 10 5.47 1.02 -2.65
CA ASP A 10 6.48 1.96 -3.11
C ASP A 10 7.56 1.19 -3.86
N ASN A 11 8.60 1.88 -4.31
CA ASN A 11 9.67 1.24 -5.07
C ASN A 11 10.80 0.70 -4.18
N SER A 12 10.55 0.53 -2.89
CA SER A 12 11.56 -0.01 -1.99
C SER A 12 11.67 -1.53 -2.14
N ARG A 13 12.81 -2.07 -1.73
CA ARG A 13 13.01 -3.51 -1.72
C ARG A 13 12.03 -4.22 -0.77
N GLN A 14 11.63 -3.54 0.27
CA GLN A 14 10.73 -4.11 1.26
C GLN A 14 9.34 -4.39 0.70
N THR A 15 8.94 -3.70 -0.38
CA THR A 15 7.64 -3.93 -1.00
C THR A 15 7.44 -5.39 -1.36
N MET A 16 8.47 -6.05 -1.90
CA MET A 16 8.36 -7.47 -2.28
C MET A 16 8.16 -8.36 -1.06
N GLU A 17 8.88 -8.09 0.03
CA GLU A 17 8.76 -8.87 1.26
C GLU A 17 7.40 -8.67 1.91
N THR A 18 6.94 -7.43 1.95
CA THR A 18 5.62 -7.10 2.49
C THR A 18 4.52 -7.69 1.62
N ALA A 19 4.71 -7.69 0.30
CA ALA A 19 3.76 -8.29 -0.62
C ALA A 19 3.55 -9.78 -0.36
N ALA A 20 4.60 -10.50 -0.01
CA ALA A 20 4.49 -11.92 0.30
C ALA A 20 3.57 -12.15 1.50
N VAL A 21 3.69 -11.31 2.53
CA VAL A 21 2.82 -11.38 3.71
C VAL A 21 1.38 -11.03 3.32
N ALA A 22 1.20 -9.98 2.54
CA ALA A 22 -0.13 -9.55 2.11
C ALA A 22 -0.83 -10.62 1.28
N ILE A 23 -0.11 -11.27 0.36
CA ILE A 23 -0.66 -12.35 -0.45
C ILE A 23 -1.11 -13.51 0.43
N GLN A 24 -0.25 -13.94 1.35
CA GLN A 24 -0.55 -15.06 2.23
C GLN A 24 -1.79 -14.79 3.07
N LEU A 25 -1.88 -13.61 3.66
CA LEU A 25 -3.02 -13.24 4.48
C LEU A 25 -4.28 -13.14 3.64
N ALA A 26 -4.21 -12.51 2.47
CA ALA A 26 -5.37 -12.36 1.61
C ALA A 26 -5.88 -13.71 1.10
N GLN A 27 -4.98 -14.65 0.82
CA GLN A 27 -5.37 -16.00 0.41
C GLN A 27 -6.13 -16.72 1.52
N GLN A 28 -5.70 -16.56 2.77
CA GLN A 28 -6.35 -17.20 3.92
C GLN A 28 -7.76 -16.67 4.14
N HIS A 29 -8.00 -15.41 3.85
CA HIS A 29 -9.28 -14.76 4.10
C HIS A 29 -10.14 -14.57 2.87
N GLY A 30 -9.65 -14.95 1.69
CA GLY A 30 -10.37 -14.74 0.44
C GLY A 30 -10.56 -13.25 0.15
N SER A 31 -9.56 -12.44 0.48
CA SER A 31 -9.66 -10.98 0.40
C SER A 31 -9.55 -10.48 -1.03
N ARG A 32 -10.24 -9.38 -1.30
CA ARG A 32 -9.93 -8.52 -2.44
C ARG A 32 -8.79 -7.60 -2.01
N VAL A 33 -7.82 -7.38 -2.89
CA VAL A 33 -6.67 -6.52 -2.60
C VAL A 33 -6.74 -5.26 -3.43
N VAL A 34 -6.51 -4.13 -2.79
CA VAL A 34 -6.37 -2.84 -3.47
C VAL A 34 -4.93 -2.38 -3.31
N LEU A 35 -4.23 -2.26 -4.43
CA LEU A 35 -2.87 -1.74 -4.44
C LEU A 35 -2.93 -0.24 -4.65
N LEU A 36 -2.14 0.49 -3.89
CA LEU A 36 -2.12 1.95 -3.96
C LEU A 36 -0.69 2.44 -4.08
N SER A 37 -0.45 3.28 -5.06
CA SER A 37 0.78 4.07 -5.14
C SER A 37 0.46 5.53 -4.89
N VAL A 38 1.12 6.13 -3.92
CA VAL A 38 0.96 7.54 -3.63
C VAL A 38 2.12 8.31 -4.25
N VAL A 39 1.78 9.27 -5.08
CA VAL A 39 2.74 10.10 -5.78
C VAL A 39 2.79 11.45 -5.10
N GLU A 40 3.98 11.87 -4.67
CA GLU A 40 4.15 13.20 -4.10
C GLU A 40 4.29 14.21 -5.22
N GLU A 41 3.47 15.25 -5.19
CA GLU A 41 3.40 16.24 -6.27
C GLU A 41 4.70 17.01 -6.48
N GLU A 42 5.51 17.13 -5.44
CA GLU A 42 6.73 17.92 -5.48
C GLU A 42 7.99 17.09 -5.73
N GLY A 43 7.83 15.82 -6.05
CA GLY A 43 8.98 14.96 -6.27
C GLY A 43 9.64 15.24 -7.60
N ALA A 44 10.89 15.73 -7.57
CA ALA A 44 11.71 15.91 -8.77
C ALA A 44 11.99 14.57 -9.46
N MET A 45 11.69 13.48 -8.80
CA MET A 45 11.95 12.12 -9.29
C MET A 45 10.67 11.41 -9.73
N HIS A 46 9.58 12.15 -9.86
CA HIS A 46 8.32 11.54 -10.28
C HIS A 46 8.43 11.01 -11.70
N ASN A 47 8.25 9.72 -11.85
CA ASN A 47 8.25 9.06 -13.16
C ASN A 47 6.97 8.23 -13.29
N PRO A 48 5.94 8.76 -13.98
CA PRO A 48 4.67 8.06 -14.10
C PRO A 48 4.78 6.66 -14.72
N ALA A 49 5.70 6.50 -15.68
CA ALA A 49 5.90 5.21 -16.31
C ALA A 49 6.43 4.17 -15.32
N ALA A 50 7.37 4.58 -14.44
CA ALA A 50 7.93 3.69 -13.43
C ALA A 50 6.86 3.29 -12.40
N VAL A 51 6.00 4.22 -12.01
CA VAL A 51 4.91 3.95 -11.07
C VAL A 51 3.92 2.96 -11.68
N THR A 52 3.52 3.19 -12.92
CA THR A 52 2.60 2.27 -13.62
C THR A 52 3.21 0.87 -13.71
N GLN A 53 4.49 0.78 -14.04
CA GLN A 53 5.18 -0.50 -14.15
C GLN A 53 5.21 -1.22 -12.80
N LEU A 54 5.50 -0.50 -11.73
CA LEU A 54 5.52 -1.06 -10.38
C LEU A 54 4.14 -1.63 -10.00
N LEU A 55 3.09 -0.87 -10.25
CA LEU A 55 1.72 -1.30 -9.97
C LEU A 55 1.34 -2.54 -10.78
N GLU A 56 1.70 -2.58 -12.05
CA GLU A 56 1.37 -3.72 -12.91
C GLU A 56 2.14 -4.98 -12.50
N GLN A 57 3.40 -4.85 -12.12
CA GLN A 57 4.19 -5.98 -11.62
C GLN A 57 3.60 -6.53 -10.32
N ALA A 58 3.23 -5.65 -9.41
CA ALA A 58 2.61 -6.06 -8.15
C ALA A 58 1.26 -6.73 -8.41
N ARG A 59 0.44 -6.13 -9.26
CA ARG A 59 -0.86 -6.68 -9.64
C ARG A 59 -0.72 -8.11 -10.19
N ALA A 60 0.26 -8.32 -11.09
CA ALA A 60 0.49 -9.63 -11.66
C ALA A 60 0.80 -10.68 -10.59
N SER A 61 1.60 -10.32 -9.59
CA SER A 61 1.93 -11.23 -8.49
C SER A 61 0.69 -11.63 -7.68
N PHE A 62 -0.18 -10.67 -7.40
CA PHE A 62 -1.41 -10.95 -6.67
C PHE A 62 -2.39 -11.78 -7.49
N GLU A 63 -2.53 -11.46 -8.77
CA GLU A 63 -3.42 -12.23 -9.66
C GLU A 63 -2.93 -13.66 -9.87
N GLN A 64 -1.62 -13.87 -9.97
CA GLN A 64 -1.05 -15.21 -10.05
C GLN A 64 -1.34 -16.03 -8.80
N ALA A 65 -1.50 -15.36 -7.67
CA ALA A 65 -1.88 -16.02 -6.41
C ALA A 65 -3.38 -16.28 -6.30
N GLY A 66 -4.15 -15.95 -7.34
CA GLY A 66 -5.59 -16.19 -7.37
C GLY A 66 -6.43 -15.12 -6.69
N LEU A 67 -5.86 -13.93 -6.49
CA LEU A 67 -6.53 -12.84 -5.77
C LEU A 67 -7.07 -11.80 -6.73
N ALA A 68 -8.27 -11.30 -6.45
CA ALA A 68 -8.81 -10.13 -7.13
C ALA A 68 -8.01 -8.91 -6.68
N CYS A 69 -7.53 -8.12 -7.64
CA CYS A 69 -6.62 -7.02 -7.34
C CYS A 69 -6.95 -5.80 -8.20
N ASP A 70 -7.24 -4.69 -7.52
CA ASP A 70 -7.42 -3.39 -8.15
C ASP A 70 -6.18 -2.53 -7.88
N VAL A 71 -5.88 -1.59 -8.77
CA VAL A 71 -4.73 -0.71 -8.61
C VAL A 71 -5.19 0.74 -8.67
N PHE A 72 -4.67 1.54 -7.75
CA PHE A 72 -4.96 2.97 -7.65
C PHE A 72 -3.66 3.74 -7.60
N GLU A 73 -3.64 4.86 -8.30
CA GLU A 73 -2.55 5.83 -8.21
C GLU A 73 -3.17 7.15 -7.78
N ARG A 74 -2.65 7.73 -6.71
CA ARG A 74 -3.17 8.99 -6.16
C ARG A 74 -2.01 9.92 -5.83
N ALA A 75 -2.24 11.21 -6.00
CA ALA A 75 -1.27 12.24 -5.63
C ALA A 75 -1.59 12.80 -4.25
N GLY A 76 -0.57 13.16 -3.52
CA GLY A 76 -0.72 13.82 -2.23
C GLY A 76 0.27 13.32 -1.20
N LYS A 77 -0.01 13.63 0.06
CA LYS A 77 0.81 13.18 1.18
C LYS A 77 0.43 11.76 1.56
N PRO A 78 1.42 10.85 1.66
CA PRO A 78 1.12 9.42 1.77
C PRO A 78 0.15 9.05 2.88
N ALA A 79 0.37 9.51 4.11
CA ALA A 79 -0.48 9.09 5.22
C ALA A 79 -1.94 9.52 5.05
N PHE A 80 -2.17 10.72 4.52
CA PHE A 80 -3.52 11.21 4.29
C PHE A 80 -4.19 10.47 3.14
N VAL A 81 -3.45 10.25 2.05
CA VAL A 81 -3.99 9.56 0.89
C VAL A 81 -4.34 8.11 1.23
N ILE A 82 -3.49 7.43 1.98
CA ILE A 82 -3.75 6.06 2.40
C ILE A 82 -5.04 5.99 3.23
N GLY A 83 -5.22 6.91 4.16
CA GLY A 83 -6.44 6.97 4.96
C GLY A 83 -7.67 7.24 4.11
N ASP A 84 -7.57 8.18 3.17
CA ASP A 84 -8.68 8.52 2.29
C ASP A 84 -9.08 7.36 1.39
N VAL A 85 -8.12 6.67 0.82
CA VAL A 85 -8.40 5.51 -0.04
C VAL A 85 -8.97 4.36 0.77
N ALA A 86 -8.46 4.14 1.99
CA ALA A 86 -9.02 3.13 2.87
C ALA A 86 -10.51 3.35 3.13
N ASP A 87 -10.89 4.61 3.33
CA ASP A 87 -12.30 4.98 3.47
C ASP A 87 -13.07 4.74 2.18
N GLU A 88 -12.51 5.19 1.06
CA GLU A 88 -13.16 5.09 -0.25
C GLU A 88 -13.49 3.64 -0.62
N VAL A 89 -12.58 2.72 -0.36
CA VAL A 89 -12.77 1.31 -0.73
C VAL A 89 -13.34 0.46 0.40
N ASN A 90 -13.63 1.06 1.54
CA ASN A 90 -14.09 0.36 2.74
C ASN A 90 -13.13 -0.76 3.15
N ALA A 91 -11.85 -0.41 3.25
CA ALA A 91 -10.83 -1.37 3.62
C ALA A 91 -11.05 -1.89 5.04
N ASP A 92 -10.86 -3.18 5.21
CA ASP A 92 -10.95 -3.83 6.52
C ASP A 92 -9.59 -3.95 7.18
N LEU A 93 -8.52 -3.77 6.40
CA LEU A 93 -7.16 -3.87 6.87
C LEU A 93 -6.25 -3.11 5.92
N ILE A 94 -5.28 -2.41 6.48
CA ILE A 94 -4.16 -1.84 5.73
C ILE A 94 -2.92 -2.65 6.10
N ILE A 95 -2.19 -3.13 5.10
CA ILE A 95 -0.90 -3.79 5.32
C ILE A 95 0.18 -2.90 4.73
N MET A 96 1.20 -2.58 5.51
CA MET A 96 2.29 -1.72 5.04
C MET A 96 3.61 -2.09 5.70
N GLY A 97 4.69 -1.75 5.02
CA GLY A 97 6.03 -1.91 5.56
C GLY A 97 6.44 -0.72 6.41
N THR A 98 7.53 -0.89 7.15
CA THR A 98 8.09 0.18 7.99
C THR A 98 9.23 0.90 7.30
N ARG A 99 9.78 0.34 6.22
CA ARG A 99 10.95 0.88 5.52
C ARG A 99 10.58 1.38 4.15
N GLY A 100 11.47 2.11 3.52
CA GLY A 100 11.29 2.56 2.15
C GLY A 100 10.53 3.86 2.03
N ILE A 101 9.93 4.32 3.08
CA ILE A 101 9.31 5.63 3.14
C ILE A 101 10.33 6.54 3.80
N SER A 102 10.55 7.70 3.19
CA SER A 102 11.60 8.60 3.63
C SER A 102 11.58 8.85 5.12
N LEU A 103 12.67 8.50 5.78
CA LEU A 103 12.86 8.74 7.21
C LEU A 103 13.67 10.01 7.46
N GLU A 104 14.01 10.73 6.39
CA GLU A 104 15.06 11.73 6.49
C GLU A 104 14.66 12.96 7.28
N ASP A 105 13.41 13.32 7.27
CA ASP A 105 13.02 14.58 7.86
C ASP A 105 11.95 14.48 8.90
N ASP A 106 11.45 13.30 9.15
CA ASP A 106 10.32 13.19 10.03
C ASP A 106 10.64 12.42 11.27
N GLN A 107 10.36 13.04 12.36
CA GLN A 107 10.33 12.38 13.63
C GLN A 107 9.25 11.31 13.70
N GLN A 108 8.36 11.28 12.68
CA GLN A 108 7.31 10.27 12.58
C GLN A 108 7.34 9.62 11.23
N SER A 109 7.40 8.29 11.21
CA SER A 109 7.31 7.53 9.98
C SER A 109 5.91 7.65 9.38
N THR A 110 5.79 7.39 8.09
CA THR A 110 4.48 7.33 7.45
C THR A 110 3.61 6.28 8.10
N ALA A 111 4.21 5.14 8.50
CA ALA A 111 3.47 4.09 9.19
C ALA A 111 2.84 4.60 10.48
N ALA A 112 3.58 5.36 11.29
CA ALA A 112 3.03 5.92 12.52
C ALA A 112 1.84 6.84 12.25
N ARG A 113 1.94 7.67 11.22
CA ARG A 113 0.84 8.57 10.85
C ARG A 113 -0.37 7.81 10.32
N VAL A 114 -0.14 6.77 9.53
CA VAL A 114 -1.23 5.94 9.03
C VAL A 114 -1.97 5.29 10.20
N ILE A 115 -1.24 4.77 11.18
CA ILE A 115 -1.85 4.17 12.36
C ILE A 115 -2.77 5.17 13.08
N GLN A 116 -2.35 6.42 13.15
CA GLN A 116 -3.14 7.46 13.82
C GLN A 116 -4.39 7.87 13.02
N LEU A 117 -4.33 7.81 11.71
CA LEU A 117 -5.37 8.34 10.83
C LEU A 117 -6.26 7.27 10.21
N ALA A 118 -5.87 6.01 10.27
CA ALA A 118 -6.55 4.94 9.55
C ALA A 118 -7.96 4.69 10.10
N PRO A 119 -8.94 4.43 9.21
CA PRO A 119 -10.30 4.07 9.63
C PRO A 119 -10.45 2.60 9.96
N CYS A 120 -9.38 1.82 9.87
CA CYS A 120 -9.40 0.36 10.05
C CYS A 120 -8.09 -0.10 10.67
N PRO A 121 -7.99 -1.37 11.09
CA PRO A 121 -6.73 -1.93 11.58
C PRO A 121 -5.59 -1.79 10.58
N VAL A 122 -4.38 -1.62 11.10
CA VAL A 122 -3.16 -1.50 10.31
C VAL A 122 -2.18 -2.57 10.75
N MET A 123 -1.74 -3.38 9.79
CA MET A 123 -0.69 -4.36 10.04
C MET A 123 0.62 -3.81 9.50
N VAL A 124 1.60 -3.68 10.36
CA VAL A 124 2.90 -3.15 10.01
C VAL A 124 3.89 -4.31 9.93
N VAL A 125 4.54 -4.46 8.79
CA VAL A 125 5.49 -5.55 8.55
C VAL A 125 6.90 -4.97 8.61
N PRO A 126 7.72 -5.38 9.59
CA PRO A 126 9.08 -4.86 9.76
C PRO A 126 10.04 -5.32 8.68
#